data_51dddb8f92f14022e6e6bf3a02279359
#
_entry.id   51dddb8f92f14022e6e6bf3a02279359
#
_cell.length_a   1.000
_cell.length_b   1.000
_cell.length_c   1.000
_cell.angle_alpha   90.00
_cell.angle_beta   90.00
_cell.angle_gamma   90.00
#
_symmetry.space_group_name_H-M   'P 1'
#
loop_
_entity.id
_entity.type
_entity.pdbx_description
1 polymer ?
#
loop_
_entity_poly.entity_id
_entity_poly.type
_entity_poly.pdbx_seq_one_letter_code
_entity_poly.pdbx_strand_id
1 'polypeptide(L)'
;MIAIVLFIFLIIWILLTKFAMKIGGYLFRRFHPDNPRAEKWGAFWGFMLAMGWVFVFWAVEAVVVRIYAAEMCKQAGVTVYVTPEQWRSLTKESADNLRKNAPFYFRNDNIIFDGKEFEFFHPLSEFDGVDDYIYLPKDKNYTTLYYEIYFDKRFQVILFKNLRIYTRSASPGNSYKFWIDSTPRCGNSAFDYFSEHYLISQPTMNR
;
A
#
# COMPACT_ATOMS: atom_id res chain seq x y z
N MET A 1 13.69 -17.79 -22.86
CA MET A 1 13.27 -16.89 -23.95
C MET A 1 13.18 -15.43 -23.54
N ILE A 2 12.52 -15.07 -22.43
CA ILE A 2 12.38 -13.66 -21.97
C ILE A 2 13.74 -12.97 -21.75
N ALA A 3 14.71 -13.64 -21.15
CA ALA A 3 16.04 -13.08 -20.90
C ALA A 3 16.78 -12.69 -22.18
N ILE A 4 16.65 -13.47 -23.24
CA ILE A 4 17.29 -13.18 -24.55
C ILE A 4 16.65 -11.93 -25.17
N VAL A 5 15.33 -11.81 -25.11
CA VAL A 5 14.60 -10.64 -25.62
C VAL A 5 15.01 -9.38 -24.88
N LEU A 6 15.10 -9.44 -23.55
CA LEU A 6 15.55 -8.32 -22.72
C LEU A 6 17.00 -7.93 -23.03
N PHE A 7 17.87 -8.91 -23.24
CA PHE A 7 19.27 -8.66 -23.60
C PHE A 7 19.40 -7.98 -24.97
N ILE A 8 18.65 -8.44 -25.97
CA ILE A 8 18.60 -7.81 -27.31
C ILE A 8 18.08 -6.38 -27.19
N PHE A 9 16.99 -6.17 -26.43
CA PHE A 9 16.44 -4.86 -26.20
C PHE A 9 17.46 -3.91 -25.54
N LEU A 10 18.22 -4.38 -24.56
CA LEU A 10 19.26 -3.62 -23.89
C LEU A 10 20.36 -3.21 -24.87
N ILE A 11 20.81 -4.11 -25.74
CA ILE A 11 21.82 -3.81 -26.78
C ILE A 11 21.32 -2.71 -27.72
N ILE A 12 20.10 -2.87 -28.24
CA ILE A 12 19.47 -1.88 -29.12
C ILE A 12 19.39 -0.53 -28.40
N TRP A 13 18.99 -0.50 -27.16
CA TRP A 13 18.89 0.72 -26.36
C TRP A 13 20.25 1.41 -26.17
N ILE A 14 21.30 0.66 -25.87
CA ILE A 14 22.66 1.20 -25.75
C ILE A 14 23.12 1.80 -27.08
N LEU A 15 22.85 1.14 -28.19
CA LEU A 15 23.20 1.63 -29.53
C LEU A 15 22.46 2.93 -29.87
N LEU A 16 21.16 2.99 -29.60
CA LEU A 16 20.35 4.19 -29.80
C LEU A 16 20.84 5.36 -28.93
N THR A 17 21.22 5.10 -27.68
CA THR A 17 21.77 6.12 -26.78
C THR A 17 23.09 6.66 -27.29
N LYS A 18 24.02 5.77 -27.72
CA LYS A 18 25.29 6.20 -28.33
C LYS A 18 25.07 7.03 -29.60
N PHE A 19 24.11 6.61 -30.43
CA PHE A 19 23.74 7.35 -31.65
C PHE A 19 23.17 8.73 -31.33
N ALA A 20 22.27 8.84 -30.36
CA ALA A 20 21.70 10.10 -29.91
C ALA A 20 22.77 11.04 -29.34
N MET A 21 23.73 10.54 -28.56
CA MET A 21 24.88 11.30 -28.06
C MET A 21 25.75 11.82 -29.19
N LYS A 22 26.02 10.99 -30.20
CA LYS A 22 26.84 11.39 -31.36
C LYS A 22 26.15 12.46 -32.19
N ILE A 23 24.84 12.30 -32.46
CA ILE A 23 24.06 13.33 -33.19
C ILE A 23 23.98 14.63 -32.38
N GLY A 24 23.68 14.54 -31.08
CA GLY A 24 23.63 15.70 -30.21
C GLY A 24 24.95 16.48 -30.18
N GLY A 25 26.07 15.77 -30.05
CA GLY A 25 27.40 16.35 -30.11
C GLY A 25 27.68 17.06 -31.44
N TYR A 26 27.34 16.43 -32.57
CA TYR A 26 27.50 16.98 -33.89
C TYR A 26 26.65 18.24 -34.11
N LEU A 27 25.36 18.19 -33.74
CA LEU A 27 24.45 19.33 -33.89
C LEU A 27 24.89 20.51 -33.03
N PHE A 28 25.23 20.26 -31.78
CA PHE A 28 25.61 21.32 -30.84
C PHE A 28 26.91 22.01 -31.25
N ARG A 29 27.87 21.26 -31.76
CA ARG A 29 29.11 21.81 -32.35
C ARG A 29 28.84 22.68 -33.57
N ARG A 30 27.85 22.30 -34.41
CA ARG A 30 27.45 23.06 -35.57
C ARG A 30 26.81 24.41 -35.21
N PHE A 31 26.02 24.45 -34.12
CA PHE A 31 25.35 25.66 -33.67
C PHE A 31 26.25 26.57 -32.81
N HIS A 32 27.26 26.00 -32.14
CA HIS A 32 28.16 26.75 -31.26
C HIS A 32 29.63 26.44 -31.59
N PRO A 33 30.14 26.86 -32.74
CA PRO A 33 31.49 26.51 -33.21
C PRO A 33 32.60 27.04 -32.30
N ASP A 34 32.37 28.17 -31.65
CA ASP A 34 33.37 28.87 -30.82
C ASP A 34 33.50 28.26 -29.40
N ASN A 35 32.65 27.34 -29.05
CA ASN A 35 32.70 26.71 -27.71
C ASN A 35 33.47 25.40 -27.76
N PRO A 36 34.65 25.30 -27.14
CA PRO A 36 35.46 24.07 -27.15
C PRO A 36 34.79 22.89 -26.43
N ARG A 37 33.75 23.13 -25.62
CA ARG A 37 32.98 22.12 -24.93
C ARG A 37 31.65 21.80 -25.60
N ALA A 38 31.35 22.38 -26.76
CA ALA A 38 30.07 22.22 -27.46
C ALA A 38 29.73 20.75 -27.71
N GLU A 39 30.70 19.95 -28.16
CA GLU A 39 30.51 18.52 -28.43
C GLU A 39 30.11 17.72 -27.15
N LYS A 40 30.77 18.02 -26.02
CA LYS A 40 30.45 17.35 -24.74
C LYS A 40 29.04 17.70 -24.24
N TRP A 41 28.67 18.99 -24.36
CA TRP A 41 27.31 19.42 -24.01
C TRP A 41 26.26 18.85 -24.94
N GLY A 42 26.54 18.77 -26.24
CA GLY A 42 25.65 18.14 -27.19
C GLY A 42 25.47 16.64 -26.95
N ALA A 43 26.55 15.93 -26.62
CA ALA A 43 26.48 14.53 -26.23
C ALA A 43 25.69 14.33 -24.93
N PHE A 44 25.86 15.20 -23.95
CA PHE A 44 25.08 15.17 -22.71
C PHE A 44 23.57 15.36 -22.97
N TRP A 45 23.20 16.35 -23.79
CA TRP A 45 21.79 16.54 -24.15
C TRP A 45 21.25 15.42 -25.02
N GLY A 46 22.06 14.83 -25.93
CA GLY A 46 21.68 13.63 -26.66
C GLY A 46 21.41 12.43 -25.74
N PHE A 47 22.24 12.26 -24.71
CA PHE A 47 22.00 11.25 -23.67
C PHE A 47 20.70 11.55 -22.90
N MET A 48 20.49 12.78 -22.48
CA MET A 48 19.28 13.19 -21.76
C MET A 48 18.02 12.99 -22.60
N LEU A 49 18.05 13.23 -23.90
CA LEU A 49 16.94 12.94 -24.80
C LEU A 49 16.68 11.45 -24.95
N ALA A 50 17.71 10.60 -24.96
CA ALA A 50 17.56 9.17 -25.14
C ALA A 50 17.18 8.43 -23.85
N MET A 51 17.71 8.87 -22.71
CA MET A 51 17.56 8.20 -21.40
C MET A 51 16.82 9.07 -20.39
N GLY A 52 16.92 10.39 -20.49
CA GLY A 52 16.41 11.32 -19.47
C GLY A 52 14.90 11.23 -19.31
N TRP A 53 14.15 10.95 -20.37
CA TRP A 53 12.70 10.77 -20.28
C TRP A 53 12.31 9.60 -19.38
N VAL A 54 13.12 8.53 -19.31
CA VAL A 54 12.90 7.40 -18.41
C VAL A 54 13.03 7.86 -16.95
N PHE A 55 14.08 8.64 -16.66
CA PHE A 55 14.29 9.18 -15.31
C PHE A 55 13.19 10.19 -14.94
N VAL A 56 12.76 11.03 -15.89
CA VAL A 56 11.64 11.97 -15.68
C VAL A 56 10.36 11.20 -15.41
N PHE A 57 10.08 10.18 -16.21
CA PHE A 57 8.90 9.32 -16.00
C PHE A 57 8.92 8.67 -14.61
N TRP A 58 10.04 8.10 -14.20
CA TRP A 58 10.18 7.50 -12.86
C TRP A 58 10.05 8.53 -11.74
N ALA A 59 10.62 9.71 -11.91
CA ALA A 59 10.48 10.79 -10.94
C ALA A 59 9.02 11.24 -10.81
N VAL A 60 8.34 11.43 -11.94
CA VAL A 60 6.91 11.78 -11.95
C VAL A 60 6.08 10.66 -11.30
N GLU A 61 6.33 9.40 -11.67
CA GLU A 61 5.64 8.25 -11.06
C GLU A 61 5.84 8.24 -9.54
N ALA A 62 7.08 8.44 -9.06
CA ALA A 62 7.38 8.46 -7.64
C ALA A 62 6.64 9.59 -6.90
N VAL A 63 6.54 10.77 -7.51
CA VAL A 63 5.80 11.91 -6.94
C VAL A 63 4.30 11.62 -6.92
N VAL A 64 3.74 11.14 -8.02
CA VAL A 64 2.31 10.81 -8.13
C VAL A 64 1.91 9.75 -7.10
N VAL A 65 2.71 8.67 -6.97
CA VAL A 65 2.45 7.60 -6.00
C VAL A 65 2.48 8.15 -4.58
N ARG A 66 3.45 9.03 -4.25
CA ARG A 66 3.53 9.63 -2.90
C ARG A 66 2.35 10.54 -2.59
N ILE A 67 1.93 11.38 -3.55
CA ILE A 67 0.76 12.25 -3.36
C ILE A 67 -0.49 11.41 -3.18
N TYR A 68 -0.68 10.39 -4.03
CA TYR A 68 -1.83 9.50 -3.94
C TYR A 68 -1.84 8.72 -2.60
N ALA A 69 -0.69 8.17 -2.20
CA ALA A 69 -0.56 7.49 -0.92
C ALA A 69 -0.86 8.43 0.26
N ALA A 70 -0.33 9.66 0.24
CA ALA A 70 -0.60 10.64 1.30
C ALA A 70 -2.09 10.98 1.43
N GLU A 71 -2.80 11.09 0.30
CA GLU A 71 -4.25 11.35 0.31
C GLU A 71 -5.02 10.15 0.86
N MET A 72 -4.69 8.94 0.40
CA MET A 72 -5.31 7.72 0.91
C MET A 72 -5.01 7.50 2.39
N CYS A 73 -3.81 7.86 2.86
CA CYS A 73 -3.41 7.75 4.26
C CYS A 73 -4.29 8.55 5.22
N LYS A 74 -4.95 9.60 4.76
CA LYS A 74 -5.92 10.34 5.58
C LYS A 74 -7.13 9.49 5.99
N GLN A 75 -7.41 8.43 5.24
CA GLN A 75 -8.51 7.50 5.51
C GLN A 75 -8.07 6.32 6.36
N ALA A 76 -6.74 6.10 6.50
CA ALA A 76 -6.20 5.01 7.29
C ALA A 76 -6.45 5.25 8.78
N GLY A 77 -6.72 4.19 9.51
CA GLY A 77 -6.88 4.23 10.95
C GLY A 77 -7.90 3.24 11.47
N VAL A 78 -8.15 3.35 12.77
CA VAL A 78 -9.04 2.47 13.50
C VAL A 78 -10.38 3.17 13.73
N THR A 79 -11.46 2.47 13.39
CA THR A 79 -12.83 2.88 13.75
C THR A 79 -13.33 1.94 14.84
N VAL A 80 -13.51 2.47 16.04
CA VAL A 80 -13.95 1.70 17.22
C VAL A 80 -15.48 1.70 17.28
N TYR A 81 -16.07 0.52 17.39
CA TYR A 81 -17.51 0.31 17.60
C TYR A 81 -17.83 -0.04 19.05
N VAL A 82 -16.91 -0.75 19.70
CA VAL A 82 -17.01 -1.13 21.12
C VAL A 82 -15.72 -0.71 21.79
N THR A 83 -15.78 0.23 22.73
CA THR A 83 -14.59 0.63 23.48
C THR A 83 -14.09 -0.48 24.40
N PRO A 84 -12.80 -0.48 24.79
CA PRO A 84 -12.27 -1.49 25.72
C PRO A 84 -13.04 -1.57 27.03
N GLU A 85 -13.52 -0.45 27.57
CA GLU A 85 -14.32 -0.39 28.79
C GLU A 85 -15.71 -1.03 28.58
N GLN A 86 -16.35 -0.70 27.46
CA GLN A 86 -17.62 -1.30 27.07
C GLN A 86 -17.49 -2.81 26.89
N TRP A 87 -16.43 -3.26 26.21
CA TRP A 87 -16.19 -4.67 25.97
C TRP A 87 -16.05 -5.49 27.26
N ARG A 88 -15.38 -4.93 28.29
CA ARG A 88 -15.24 -5.59 29.60
C ARG A 88 -16.54 -5.68 30.38
N SER A 89 -17.42 -4.71 30.21
CA SER A 89 -18.73 -4.65 30.87
C SER A 89 -19.86 -5.19 29.99
N LEU A 90 -19.54 -5.88 28.87
CA LEU A 90 -20.53 -6.26 27.89
C LEU A 90 -21.50 -7.31 28.45
N THR A 91 -22.79 -6.99 28.38
CA THR A 91 -23.89 -7.91 28.63
C THR A 91 -24.58 -8.29 27.32
N LYS A 92 -25.37 -9.37 27.33
CA LYS A 92 -26.14 -9.76 26.14
C LYS A 92 -27.07 -8.65 25.65
N GLU A 93 -27.72 -7.95 26.56
CA GLU A 93 -28.64 -6.84 26.23
C GLU A 93 -27.92 -5.66 25.59
N SER A 94 -26.76 -5.24 26.12
CA SER A 94 -25.95 -4.19 25.54
C SER A 94 -25.36 -4.60 24.18
N ALA A 95 -25.01 -5.87 23.99
CA ALA A 95 -24.54 -6.38 22.72
C ALA A 95 -25.61 -6.31 21.61
N ASP A 96 -26.86 -6.59 21.93
CA ASP A 96 -27.97 -6.48 20.97
C ASP A 96 -28.21 -5.04 20.50
N ASN A 97 -28.00 -4.06 21.37
CA ASN A 97 -28.06 -2.63 21.01
C ASN A 97 -26.89 -2.22 20.13
N LEU A 98 -25.69 -2.72 20.37
CA LEU A 98 -24.50 -2.46 19.54
C LEU A 98 -24.65 -3.04 18.14
N ARG A 99 -25.23 -4.23 17.98
CA ARG A 99 -25.50 -4.83 16.68
C ARG A 99 -26.46 -4.00 15.81
N LYS A 100 -27.44 -3.32 16.42
CA LYS A 100 -28.31 -2.42 15.67
C LYS A 100 -27.58 -1.23 15.08
N ASN A 101 -26.53 -0.75 15.72
CA ASN A 101 -25.74 0.40 15.29
C ASN A 101 -24.66 0.02 14.25
N ALA A 102 -24.20 -1.22 14.27
CA ALA A 102 -23.24 -1.76 13.31
C ALA A 102 -23.79 -3.05 12.69
N PRO A 103 -24.78 -2.97 11.78
CA PRO A 103 -25.43 -4.14 11.22
C PRO A 103 -24.47 -4.93 10.33
N PHE A 104 -24.37 -6.20 10.59
CA PHE A 104 -23.62 -7.17 9.81
C PHE A 104 -24.42 -8.47 9.69
N TYR A 105 -24.04 -9.29 8.73
CA TYR A 105 -24.61 -10.64 8.59
C TYR A 105 -23.55 -11.62 8.08
N PHE A 106 -23.72 -12.89 8.41
CA PHE A 106 -22.83 -13.95 7.97
C PHE A 106 -23.27 -14.53 6.63
N ARG A 107 -22.29 -14.84 5.80
CA ARG A 107 -22.45 -15.59 4.56
C ARG A 107 -21.28 -16.56 4.43
N ASN A 108 -21.53 -17.86 4.63
CA ASN A 108 -20.48 -18.89 4.51
C ASN A 108 -19.22 -18.55 5.33
N ASP A 109 -19.29 -18.42 6.61
CA ASP A 109 -18.20 -18.04 7.51
C ASP A 109 -17.59 -16.64 7.32
N ASN A 110 -18.01 -15.90 6.28
CA ASN A 110 -17.59 -14.54 6.04
C ASN A 110 -18.56 -13.55 6.70
N ILE A 111 -18.04 -12.37 7.05
CA ILE A 111 -18.86 -11.25 7.56
C ILE A 111 -19.12 -10.27 6.44
N ILE A 112 -20.39 -9.94 6.19
CA ILE A 112 -20.76 -8.83 5.31
C ILE A 112 -21.05 -7.62 6.18
N PHE A 113 -20.23 -6.60 6.01
CA PHE A 113 -20.30 -5.36 6.74
C PHE A 113 -19.97 -4.16 5.83
N ASP A 114 -20.73 -3.06 5.91
CA ASP A 114 -20.57 -1.89 5.03
C ASP A 114 -20.62 -2.26 3.53
N GLY A 115 -21.41 -3.27 3.14
CA GLY A 115 -21.48 -3.74 1.75
C GLY A 115 -20.24 -4.46 1.23
N LYS A 116 -19.28 -4.78 2.11
CA LYS A 116 -18.05 -5.51 1.81
C LYS A 116 -18.11 -6.89 2.45
N GLU A 117 -17.59 -7.89 1.74
CA GLU A 117 -17.47 -9.25 2.26
C GLU A 117 -16.08 -9.45 2.84
N PHE A 118 -16.01 -9.65 4.16
CA PHE A 118 -14.79 -9.90 4.90
C PHE A 118 -14.61 -11.40 5.06
N GLU A 119 -13.48 -11.90 4.58
CA GLU A 119 -13.11 -13.30 4.68
C GLU A 119 -12.50 -13.58 6.06
N PHE A 120 -12.85 -14.73 6.62
CA PHE A 120 -12.21 -15.21 7.85
C PHE A 120 -10.72 -15.42 7.59
N PHE A 121 -9.87 -14.82 8.41
CA PHE A 121 -8.42 -14.90 8.26
C PHE A 121 -7.81 -15.90 9.26
N HIS A 122 -7.99 -15.64 10.54
CA HIS A 122 -7.56 -16.57 11.59
C HIS A 122 -8.23 -16.23 12.94
N PRO A 123 -8.38 -17.25 13.82
CA PRO A 123 -8.76 -16.97 15.20
C PRO A 123 -7.55 -16.31 15.89
N LEU A 124 -7.79 -15.31 16.70
CA LEU A 124 -6.77 -14.79 17.59
C LEU A 124 -6.55 -15.82 18.71
N SER A 125 -5.63 -16.77 18.47
CA SER A 125 -5.40 -17.94 19.32
C SER A 125 -5.07 -17.61 20.78
N GLU A 126 -4.59 -16.41 21.04
CA GLU A 126 -4.29 -15.91 22.38
C GLU A 126 -5.54 -15.39 23.12
N PHE A 127 -6.66 -15.17 22.38
CA PHE A 127 -7.87 -14.55 22.91
C PHE A 127 -9.10 -15.34 22.52
N ASP A 128 -9.51 -16.21 23.44
CA ASP A 128 -10.68 -17.09 23.26
C ASP A 128 -11.92 -16.25 22.90
N GLY A 129 -12.44 -16.49 21.72
CA GLY A 129 -13.66 -15.88 21.20
C GLY A 129 -13.51 -14.62 20.36
N VAL A 130 -12.29 -14.16 20.03
CA VAL A 130 -12.08 -13.05 19.08
C VAL A 130 -11.48 -13.57 17.78
N ASP A 131 -12.11 -13.21 16.67
CA ASP A 131 -11.66 -13.55 15.32
C ASP A 131 -11.27 -12.31 14.54
N ASP A 132 -10.32 -12.50 13.63
CA ASP A 132 -9.90 -11.53 12.64
C ASP A 132 -10.48 -11.87 11.27
N TYR A 133 -11.10 -10.88 10.65
CA TYR A 133 -11.65 -10.95 9.30
C TYR A 133 -11.02 -9.89 8.43
N ILE A 134 -10.67 -10.25 7.20
CA ILE A 134 -10.00 -9.36 6.26
C ILE A 134 -10.83 -9.15 4.99
N TYR A 135 -10.70 -7.95 4.44
CA TYR A 135 -11.19 -7.63 3.10
C TYR A 135 -10.09 -6.94 2.30
N LEU A 136 -9.74 -7.53 1.18
CA LEU A 136 -8.77 -7.00 0.23
C LEU A 136 -9.49 -6.63 -1.06
N PRO A 137 -9.82 -5.35 -1.27
CA PRO A 137 -10.40 -4.93 -2.54
C PRO A 137 -9.41 -5.23 -3.68
N LYS A 138 -9.92 -5.70 -4.81
CA LYS A 138 -9.12 -5.85 -6.03
C LYS A 138 -8.79 -4.46 -6.57
N ASP A 139 -7.82 -3.81 -5.97
CA ASP A 139 -7.43 -2.47 -6.36
C ASP A 139 -6.50 -2.50 -7.57
N LYS A 140 -6.74 -1.59 -8.51
CA LYS A 140 -5.95 -1.44 -9.75
C LYS A 140 -4.90 -0.34 -9.62
N ASN A 141 -4.88 0.36 -8.49
CA ASN A 141 -4.05 1.53 -8.26
C ASN A 141 -2.74 1.16 -7.54
N TYR A 142 -1.87 2.15 -7.34
CA TYR A 142 -0.58 2.01 -6.68
C TYR A 142 -0.64 1.66 -5.18
N THR A 143 -1.85 1.58 -4.61
CA THR A 143 -2.06 1.27 -3.20
C THR A 143 -2.91 0.02 -3.04
N THR A 144 -2.63 -0.76 -2.01
CA THR A 144 -3.49 -1.84 -1.55
C THR A 144 -4.14 -1.42 -0.24
N LEU A 145 -5.46 -1.38 -0.25
CA LEU A 145 -6.26 -1.15 0.95
C LEU A 145 -6.41 -2.48 1.67
N TYR A 146 -6.12 -2.49 2.94
CA TYR A 146 -6.21 -3.67 3.79
C TYR A 146 -7.17 -3.36 4.92
N TYR A 147 -8.38 -3.89 4.83
CA TYR A 147 -9.39 -3.75 5.87
C TYR A 147 -9.36 -4.98 6.76
N GLU A 148 -9.35 -4.76 8.06
CA GLU A 148 -9.42 -5.79 9.09
C GLU A 148 -10.59 -5.49 10.03
N ILE A 149 -11.30 -6.52 10.46
CA ILE A 149 -12.36 -6.44 11.46
C ILE A 149 -12.05 -7.43 12.57
N TYR A 150 -12.03 -6.93 13.80
CA TYR A 150 -11.96 -7.77 15.01
C TYR A 150 -13.37 -7.99 15.53
N PHE A 151 -13.74 -9.25 15.64
CA PHE A 151 -15.09 -9.71 15.95
C PHE A 151 -15.11 -10.61 17.19
N ASP A 152 -15.92 -10.27 18.18
CA ASP A 152 -16.15 -11.13 19.36
C ASP A 152 -17.31 -12.09 19.10
N LYS A 153 -17.02 -13.39 19.01
CA LYS A 153 -18.00 -14.45 18.79
C LYS A 153 -18.97 -14.63 19.94
N ARG A 154 -18.52 -14.41 21.20
CA ARG A 154 -19.31 -14.65 22.40
C ARG A 154 -20.51 -13.73 22.46
N PHE A 155 -20.28 -12.47 22.12
CA PHE A 155 -21.29 -11.42 22.08
C PHE A 155 -21.79 -11.12 20.66
N GLN A 156 -21.14 -11.67 19.64
CA GLN A 156 -21.42 -11.42 18.22
C GLN A 156 -21.41 -9.93 17.91
N VAL A 157 -20.37 -9.24 18.25
CA VAL A 157 -20.18 -7.80 18.00
C VAL A 157 -18.86 -7.52 17.30
N ILE A 158 -18.85 -6.51 16.43
CA ILE A 158 -17.63 -5.98 15.85
C ILE A 158 -17.01 -5.04 16.89
N LEU A 159 -15.77 -5.32 17.30
CA LEU A 159 -15.04 -4.48 18.24
C LEU A 159 -14.54 -3.21 17.56
N PHE A 160 -13.81 -3.38 16.48
CA PHE A 160 -13.31 -2.28 15.67
C PHE A 160 -13.02 -2.73 14.25
N LYS A 161 -12.93 -1.77 13.35
CA LYS A 161 -12.46 -1.91 11.98
C LYS A 161 -11.17 -1.12 11.82
N ASN A 162 -10.14 -1.73 11.24
CA ASN A 162 -8.87 -1.09 10.94
C ASN A 162 -8.68 -1.00 9.43
N LEU A 163 -8.23 0.16 8.95
CA LEU A 163 -7.84 0.36 7.56
C LEU A 163 -6.35 0.66 7.50
N ARG A 164 -5.60 -0.25 6.91
CA ARG A 164 -4.20 -0.07 6.57
C ARG A 164 -4.03 0.17 5.08
N ILE A 165 -3.07 0.98 4.74
CA ILE A 165 -2.77 1.30 3.35
C ILE A 165 -1.30 0.99 3.09
N TYR A 166 -1.08 0.12 2.12
CA TYR A 166 0.24 -0.25 1.64
C TYR A 166 0.41 0.28 0.23
N THR A 167 1.54 0.90 -0.04
CA THR A 167 1.92 1.18 -1.42
C THR A 167 2.48 -0.11 -2.03
N ARG A 168 1.88 -0.53 -3.12
CA ARG A 168 2.31 -1.68 -3.86
C ARG A 168 2.62 -1.25 -5.29
N SER A 169 3.70 -1.75 -5.85
CA SER A 169 3.90 -1.71 -7.29
C SER A 169 2.71 -2.41 -7.97
N ALA A 170 2.05 -1.74 -8.90
CA ALA A 170 0.81 -2.18 -9.53
C ALA A 170 0.92 -3.51 -10.32
N SER A 171 2.07 -4.15 -10.34
CA SER A 171 2.29 -5.44 -11.00
C SER A 171 3.01 -6.41 -10.08
N PRO A 172 2.49 -7.64 -9.88
CA PRO A 172 3.24 -8.71 -9.26
C PRO A 172 4.50 -8.96 -10.11
N GLY A 173 5.68 -8.75 -9.54
CA GLY A 173 6.98 -8.85 -10.22
C GLY A 173 7.73 -7.54 -10.43
N ASN A 174 7.13 -6.40 -10.11
CA ASN A 174 7.79 -5.09 -10.18
C ASN A 174 8.63 -4.74 -8.92
N SER A 175 9.26 -5.74 -8.30
CA SER A 175 10.14 -5.55 -7.13
C SER A 175 11.38 -4.69 -7.44
N TYR A 176 11.62 -4.36 -8.69
CA TYR A 176 12.70 -3.45 -9.09
C TYR A 176 12.34 -1.95 -8.91
N LYS A 177 11.09 -1.62 -8.59
CA LYS A 177 10.64 -0.25 -8.35
C LYS A 177 10.83 0.14 -6.87
N PHE A 178 12.08 0.13 -6.40
CA PHE A 178 12.45 0.44 -5.02
C PHE A 178 11.94 1.82 -4.54
N TRP A 179 11.72 2.77 -5.46
CA TRP A 179 11.17 4.08 -5.10
C TRP A 179 9.69 4.03 -4.69
N ILE A 180 8.95 2.99 -5.08
CA ILE A 180 7.58 2.77 -4.63
C ILE A 180 7.58 2.09 -3.27
N ASP A 181 8.49 1.13 -3.03
CA ASP A 181 8.60 0.42 -1.75
C ASP A 181 9.04 1.35 -0.60
N SER A 182 9.72 2.47 -0.91
CA SER A 182 10.09 3.49 0.07
C SER A 182 8.93 4.41 0.49
N THR A 183 7.74 4.21 -0.05
CA THR A 183 6.58 5.04 0.30
C THR A 183 6.04 4.65 1.67
N PRO A 184 5.66 5.61 2.53
CA PRO A 184 5.20 5.33 3.88
C PRO A 184 3.97 4.41 3.87
N ARG A 185 3.98 3.44 4.77
CA ARG A 185 2.81 2.64 5.11
C ARG A 185 1.98 3.42 6.11
N CYS A 186 0.67 3.36 6.00
CA CYS A 186 -0.22 4.12 6.85
C CYS A 186 -1.21 3.19 7.56
N GLY A 187 -1.51 3.54 8.80
CA GLY A 187 -2.30 2.74 9.73
C GLY A 187 -1.43 1.83 10.58
N ASN A 188 -1.82 1.68 11.83
CA ASN A 188 -1.18 0.77 12.78
C ASN A 188 -1.62 -0.67 12.48
N SER A 189 -0.83 -1.65 12.94
CA SER A 189 -1.28 -3.02 12.95
C SER A 189 -2.55 -3.15 13.81
N ALA A 190 -3.56 -3.87 13.31
CA ALA A 190 -4.76 -4.10 14.10
C ALA A 190 -4.46 -4.91 15.36
N PHE A 191 -3.50 -5.85 15.27
CA PHE A 191 -3.03 -6.63 16.40
C PHE A 191 -2.36 -5.74 17.45
N ASP A 192 -1.48 -4.82 17.05
CA ASP A 192 -0.81 -3.90 17.98
C ASP A 192 -1.84 -3.01 18.67
N TYR A 193 -2.81 -2.47 17.91
CA TYR A 193 -3.90 -1.68 18.46
C TYR A 193 -4.73 -2.49 19.46
N PHE A 194 -5.09 -3.72 19.12
CA PHE A 194 -5.86 -4.60 20.00
C PHE A 194 -5.07 -4.93 21.26
N SER A 195 -3.82 -5.30 21.13
CA SER A 195 -2.96 -5.64 22.29
C SER A 195 -2.79 -4.46 23.23
N GLU A 196 -2.52 -3.29 22.70
CA GLU A 196 -2.30 -2.08 23.49
C GLU A 196 -3.55 -1.59 24.23
N HIS A 197 -4.71 -1.60 23.58
CA HIS A 197 -5.91 -0.97 24.12
C HIS A 197 -6.84 -1.94 24.84
N TYR A 198 -6.95 -3.17 24.33
CA TYR A 198 -7.90 -4.15 24.86
C TYR A 198 -7.28 -5.11 25.89
N LEU A 199 -5.96 -5.35 25.80
CA LEU A 199 -5.27 -6.34 26.65
C LEU A 199 -4.48 -5.72 27.79
N ILE A 200 -3.63 -4.75 27.54
CA ILE A 200 -2.74 -4.16 28.57
C ILE A 200 -3.51 -3.57 29.73
N SER A 201 -4.74 -3.18 29.49
CA SER A 201 -5.60 -2.65 30.55
C SER A 201 -6.35 -3.72 31.36
N GLN A 202 -6.05 -5.01 31.21
CA GLN A 202 -6.48 -6.00 32.20
C GLN A 202 -5.59 -5.88 33.43
N PRO A 203 -6.13 -5.48 34.61
CA PRO A 203 -5.37 -5.64 35.84
C PRO A 203 -5.05 -7.13 35.93
N THR A 204 -3.78 -7.48 36.11
CA THR A 204 -3.32 -8.85 36.37
C THR A 204 -4.26 -9.47 37.41
N MET A 205 -5.18 -10.30 36.97
CA MET A 205 -5.89 -11.17 37.90
C MET A 205 -4.83 -12.06 38.52
N ASN A 206 -4.37 -11.66 39.71
CA ASN A 206 -3.56 -12.51 40.54
C ASN A 206 -4.27 -13.86 40.69
N ARG A 207 -3.65 -14.88 40.12
CA ARG A 207 -3.97 -16.27 40.39
C ARG A 207 -3.61 -16.63 41.85
#